data_a0c8d2f00347eedc7f427ce283ffa15d
#
_entry.id   a0c8d2f00347eedc7f427ce283ffa15d
#
_cell.length_a   1.000
_cell.length_b   1.000
_cell.length_c   1.000
_cell.angle_alpha   90.00
_cell.angle_beta   90.00
_cell.angle_gamma   90.00
#
_symmetry.space_group_name_H-M   'P 1'
#
loop_
_entity.id
_entity.type
_entity.pdbx_description
1 polymer ?
#
loop_
_entity_poly.entity_id
_entity_poly.type
_entity_poly.pdbx_seq_one_letter_code
_entity_poly.pdbx_strand_id
1 'polypeptide(L)'
;MTVAKSDRPSGRTVTRADLSEVVYHRVGLSRTESAELVQAVLDEICDAAARGETVKLSSFGSFVVRSKGQRIGRNPKTGVEVPILPRRVMVFKPSNVLKSRINAEPAGGQGAG
;
A
#
# COMPACT_ATOMS: atom_id res chain seq x y z
N MET A 1 19.82 -16.91 -1.45
CA MET A 1 18.66 -17.73 -1.30
C MET A 1 17.39 -16.89 -1.41
N THR A 2 16.43 -17.41 -2.05
CA THR A 2 15.20 -16.69 -2.25
C THR A 2 14.26 -16.91 -1.07
N VAL A 3 13.67 -15.85 -0.59
CA VAL A 3 12.62 -16.01 0.40
C VAL A 3 11.41 -16.58 -0.30
N ALA A 4 11.05 -17.77 0.02
CA ALA A 4 9.96 -18.43 -0.67
C ALA A 4 8.64 -17.88 -0.16
N LYS A 5 7.90 -17.26 -1.03
CA LYS A 5 6.60 -16.76 -0.65
C LYS A 5 5.67 -17.90 -0.26
N SER A 6 5.88 -19.05 -0.84
CA SER A 6 5.05 -20.20 -0.53
C SER A 6 5.18 -20.63 0.93
N ASP A 7 6.23 -20.17 1.62
CA ASP A 7 6.36 -20.49 3.03
C ASP A 7 5.41 -19.70 3.91
N ARG A 8 4.76 -18.70 3.36
CA ARG A 8 3.87 -17.85 4.15
C ARG A 8 2.44 -18.32 4.03
N PRO A 9 1.74 -18.39 5.16
CA PRO A 9 0.33 -18.73 5.08
C PRO A 9 -0.46 -17.70 4.30
N SER A 10 -1.48 -18.17 3.61
CA SER A 10 -2.39 -17.30 2.90
C SER A 10 -3.11 -16.39 3.89
N GLY A 11 -3.31 -15.15 3.52
CA GLY A 11 -3.99 -14.19 4.39
C GLY A 11 -3.13 -13.59 5.48
N ARG A 12 -1.85 -13.91 5.48
CA ARG A 12 -0.93 -13.35 6.45
C ARG A 12 -0.68 -11.87 6.13
N THR A 13 -0.60 -11.06 7.18
CA THR A 13 -0.26 -9.66 7.04
C THR A 13 1.25 -9.49 6.88
N VAL A 14 1.65 -8.77 5.85
CA VAL A 14 3.06 -8.43 5.65
C VAL A 14 3.32 -7.12 6.37
N THR A 15 4.28 -7.13 7.28
CA THR A 15 4.59 -5.97 8.10
C THR A 15 5.87 -5.30 7.61
N ARG A 16 6.19 -4.14 8.20
CA ARG A 16 7.46 -3.48 7.92
C ARG A 16 8.65 -4.38 8.24
N ALA A 17 8.55 -5.13 9.32
CA ALA A 17 9.62 -6.05 9.69
C ALA A 17 9.83 -7.10 8.61
N ASP A 18 8.75 -7.57 8.00
CA ASP A 18 8.86 -8.54 6.91
C ASP A 18 9.56 -7.92 5.71
N LEU A 19 9.23 -6.66 5.40
CA LEU A 19 9.88 -5.99 4.28
C LEU A 19 11.36 -5.80 4.54
N SER A 20 11.72 -5.43 5.77
CA SER A 20 13.12 -5.26 6.15
C SER A 20 13.89 -6.57 6.03
N GLU A 21 13.26 -7.67 6.39
CA GLU A 21 13.88 -8.98 6.28
C GLU A 21 14.15 -9.35 4.83
N VAL A 22 13.22 -9.04 3.94
CA VAL A 22 13.40 -9.29 2.52
C VAL A 22 14.57 -8.47 1.97
N VAL A 23 14.64 -7.19 2.35
CA VAL A 23 15.74 -6.34 1.93
C VAL A 23 17.06 -6.88 2.45
N TYR A 24 17.09 -7.30 3.70
CA TYR A 24 18.29 -7.88 4.28
C TYR A 24 18.79 -9.07 3.45
N HIS A 25 17.89 -9.94 3.07
CA HIS A 25 18.29 -11.14 2.31
C HIS A 25 18.67 -10.85 0.86
N ARG A 26 18.06 -9.84 0.26
CA ARG A 26 18.25 -9.60 -1.17
C ARG A 26 19.30 -8.58 -1.50
N VAL A 27 19.55 -7.63 -0.61
CA VAL A 27 20.41 -6.49 -0.93
C VAL A 27 21.79 -6.63 -0.31
N GLY A 28 21.91 -7.39 0.76
CA GLY A 28 23.23 -7.61 1.38
C GLY A 28 23.62 -6.53 2.37
N LEU A 29 22.67 -5.75 2.83
CA LEU A 29 22.90 -4.76 3.87
C LEU A 29 22.78 -5.42 5.25
N SER A 30 23.24 -4.73 6.28
CA SER A 30 23.01 -5.19 7.64
C SER A 30 21.50 -5.11 7.96
N ARG A 31 21.10 -5.75 9.03
CA ARG A 31 19.68 -5.69 9.44
C ARG A 31 19.27 -4.28 9.80
N THR A 32 20.14 -3.54 10.47
CA THR A 32 19.86 -2.15 10.80
C THR A 32 19.70 -1.31 9.55
N GLU A 33 20.63 -1.45 8.60
CA GLU A 33 20.56 -0.69 7.35
C GLU A 33 19.33 -1.06 6.55
N SER A 34 18.96 -2.33 6.55
CA SER A 34 17.78 -2.78 5.82
C SER A 34 16.50 -2.15 6.39
N ALA A 35 16.40 -2.10 7.71
CA ALA A 35 15.25 -1.47 8.36
C ALA A 35 15.21 0.02 8.07
N GLU A 36 16.37 0.66 8.08
CA GLU A 36 16.45 2.10 7.78
C GLU A 36 16.05 2.38 6.34
N LEU A 37 16.46 1.52 5.42
CA LEU A 37 16.10 1.70 4.02
C LEU A 37 14.60 1.59 3.81
N VAL A 38 13.97 0.58 4.41
CA VAL A 38 12.52 0.43 4.33
C VAL A 38 11.83 1.65 4.92
N GLN A 39 12.32 2.12 6.08
CA GLN A 39 11.73 3.28 6.72
C GLN A 39 11.87 4.52 5.83
N ALA A 40 13.02 4.70 5.19
CA ALA A 40 13.24 5.84 4.31
C ALA A 40 12.26 5.87 3.15
N VAL A 41 11.99 4.72 2.55
CA VAL A 41 11.02 4.64 1.45
C VAL A 41 9.63 5.01 1.94
N LEU A 42 9.23 4.47 3.08
CA LEU A 42 7.91 4.76 3.62
C LEU A 42 7.77 6.22 4.02
N ASP A 43 8.83 6.79 4.60
CA ASP A 43 8.82 8.19 4.98
C ASP A 43 8.68 9.10 3.76
N GLU A 44 9.33 8.75 2.67
CA GLU A 44 9.22 9.55 1.46
C GLU A 44 7.79 9.53 0.93
N ILE A 45 7.14 8.38 0.97
CA ILE A 45 5.74 8.28 0.56
C ILE A 45 4.86 9.13 1.47
N CYS A 46 5.10 9.05 2.78
CA CYS A 46 4.33 9.85 3.73
C CYS A 46 4.54 11.35 3.52
N ASP A 47 5.78 11.76 3.31
CA ASP A 47 6.08 13.17 3.13
C ASP A 47 5.47 13.72 1.85
N ALA A 48 5.53 12.94 0.77
CA ALA A 48 4.90 13.33 -0.48
C ALA A 48 3.38 13.46 -0.31
N ALA A 49 2.77 12.51 0.37
CA ALA A 49 1.34 12.55 0.64
C ALA A 49 0.97 13.79 1.47
N ALA A 50 1.79 14.12 2.46
CA ALA A 50 1.55 15.29 3.30
C ALA A 50 1.61 16.58 2.48
N ARG A 51 2.44 16.61 1.44
CA ARG A 51 2.51 17.75 0.54
C ARG A 51 1.42 17.73 -0.52
N GLY A 52 0.59 16.70 -0.56
CA GLY A 52 -0.44 16.57 -1.57
C GLY A 52 0.05 16.08 -2.91
N GLU A 53 1.25 15.53 -2.95
CA GLU A 53 1.85 15.04 -4.19
C GLU A 53 1.48 13.60 -4.45
N THR A 54 1.38 13.25 -5.73
CA THR A 54 1.14 11.88 -6.13
C THR A 54 2.47 11.13 -6.16
N VAL A 55 2.50 9.94 -5.58
CA VAL A 55 3.65 9.06 -5.68
C VAL A 55 3.33 7.99 -6.71
N LYS A 56 4.07 7.98 -7.80
CA LYS A 56 3.81 7.07 -8.91
C LYS A 56 4.96 6.08 -9.05
N LEU A 57 4.68 4.83 -8.83
CA LEU A 57 5.67 3.76 -8.90
C LEU A 57 5.34 2.88 -10.10
N SER A 58 6.18 2.93 -11.11
CA SER A 58 5.97 2.19 -12.36
C SER A 58 5.77 0.71 -12.07
N SER A 59 4.80 0.11 -12.74
CA SER A 59 4.49 -1.31 -12.62
C SER A 59 3.94 -1.73 -11.27
N PHE A 60 3.80 -0.80 -10.34
CA PHE A 60 3.24 -1.10 -9.02
C PHE A 60 1.91 -0.37 -8.83
N GLY A 61 1.93 0.93 -8.88
CA GLY A 61 0.72 1.72 -8.69
C GLY A 61 1.02 3.14 -8.30
N SER A 62 -0.02 3.83 -7.89
CA SER A 62 0.11 5.23 -7.52
C SER A 62 -0.60 5.50 -6.21
N PHE A 63 0.02 6.30 -5.36
CA PHE A 63 -0.62 6.83 -4.16
C PHE A 63 -1.07 8.24 -4.48
N VAL A 64 -2.37 8.46 -4.45
CA VAL A 64 -2.97 9.73 -4.85
C VAL A 64 -3.67 10.34 -3.66
N VAL A 65 -3.40 11.61 -3.40
CA VAL A 65 -4.08 12.34 -2.32
C VAL A 65 -5.24 13.09 -2.94
N ARG A 66 -6.42 12.92 -2.37
CA ARG A 66 -7.62 13.61 -2.82
C ARG A 66 -8.17 14.45 -1.70
N SER A 67 -8.63 15.63 -2.05
CA SER A 67 -9.30 16.50 -1.10
C SER A 67 -10.80 16.25 -1.18
N LYS A 68 -11.41 16.04 -0.03
CA LYS A 68 -12.86 15.94 0.06
C LYS A 68 -13.36 17.21 0.73
N GLY A 69 -14.19 17.93 0.01
CA GLY A 69 -14.73 19.17 0.53
C GLY A 69 -15.75 18.94 1.63
N GLN A 70 -16.17 20.03 2.25
CA GLN A 70 -17.22 19.98 3.24
C GLN A 70 -18.51 19.50 2.61
N ARG A 71 -19.22 18.66 3.29
CA ARG A 71 -20.50 18.15 2.83
C ARG A 71 -21.38 17.86 4.04
N ILE A 72 -22.64 17.57 3.77
CA ILE A 72 -23.59 17.28 4.83
C ILE A 72 -23.90 15.80 4.81
N GLY A 73 -23.63 15.14 5.93
CA GLY A 73 -24.03 13.76 6.13
C GLY A 73 -25.32 13.71 6.94
N ARG A 74 -25.90 12.53 7.00
CA ARG A 74 -27.13 12.36 7.77
C ARG A 74 -26.95 11.20 8.74
N ASN A 75 -27.33 11.44 9.99
CA ASN A 75 -27.29 10.39 10.98
C ASN A 75 -28.44 9.41 10.70
N PRO A 76 -28.14 8.15 10.40
CA PRO A 76 -29.20 7.21 10.03
C PRO A 76 -30.17 6.90 11.17
N LYS A 77 -29.78 7.13 12.41
CA LYS A 77 -30.68 6.87 13.54
C LYS A 77 -31.64 8.00 13.81
N THR A 78 -31.19 9.23 13.68
CA THR A 78 -32.00 10.38 14.02
C THR A 78 -32.48 11.16 12.81
N GLY A 79 -31.85 10.92 11.66
CA GLY A 79 -32.15 11.68 10.46
C GLY A 79 -31.62 13.11 10.50
N VAL A 80 -30.84 13.45 11.51
CA VAL A 80 -30.31 14.80 11.65
C VAL A 80 -29.11 14.97 10.70
N GLU A 81 -29.07 16.09 10.01
CA GLU A 81 -27.95 16.42 9.13
C GLU A 81 -26.76 16.87 9.95
N VAL A 82 -25.58 16.33 9.62
CA VAL A 82 -24.35 16.64 10.32
C VAL A 82 -23.31 17.07 9.29
N PRO A 83 -22.69 18.24 9.45
CA PRO A 83 -21.67 18.67 8.51
C PRO A 83 -20.43 17.78 8.61
N ILE A 84 -19.89 17.42 7.47
CA ILE A 84 -18.65 16.64 7.37
C ILE A 84 -17.56 17.58 6.93
N LEU A 85 -16.55 17.73 7.78
CA LEU A 85 -15.49 18.70 7.54
C LEU A 85 -14.63 18.29 6.34
N PRO A 86 -14.04 19.26 5.66
CA PRO A 86 -13.10 18.98 4.58
C PRO A 86 -11.92 18.17 5.11
N ARG A 87 -11.43 17.25 4.30
CA ARG A 87 -10.27 16.44 4.68
C ARG A 87 -9.58 15.93 3.43
N ARG A 88 -8.36 15.49 3.62
CA ARG A 88 -7.62 14.82 2.56
C ARG A 88 -7.59 13.34 2.85
N VAL A 89 -7.67 12.55 1.81
CA VAL A 89 -7.59 11.08 1.91
C VAL A 89 -6.58 10.59 0.89
N MET A 90 -5.97 9.45 1.19
CA MET A 90 -5.04 8.82 0.26
C MET A 90 -5.72 7.61 -0.36
N VAL A 91 -5.55 7.46 -1.66
CA VAL A 91 -6.07 6.33 -2.41
C VAL A 91 -4.92 5.67 -3.14
N PHE A 92 -4.84 4.36 -3.06
CA PHE A 92 -3.86 3.59 -3.83
C PHE A 92 -4.53 3.06 -5.08
N LYS A 93 -3.93 3.35 -6.24
CA LYS A 93 -4.43 2.84 -7.52
C LYS A 93 -3.41 1.86 -8.06
N PRO A 94 -3.71 0.57 -8.07
CA PRO A 94 -2.76 -0.42 -8.57
C PRO A 94 -2.58 -0.29 -10.08
N SER A 95 -1.38 -0.60 -10.54
CA SER A 95 -1.10 -0.63 -11.97
C SER A 95 -1.73 -1.87 -12.61
N ASN A 96 -1.80 -1.88 -13.93
CA ASN A 96 -2.31 -3.06 -14.62
C ASN A 96 -1.41 -4.27 -14.39
N VAL A 97 -0.10 -4.03 -14.29
CA VAL A 97 0.83 -5.12 -13.99
C VAL A 97 0.53 -5.72 -12.63
N LEU A 98 0.30 -4.87 -11.63
CA LEU A 98 0.00 -5.35 -10.29
C LEU A 98 -1.35 -6.08 -10.27
N LYS A 99 -2.34 -5.54 -10.95
CA LYS A 99 -3.65 -6.21 -11.04
C LYS A 99 -3.53 -7.59 -11.63
N SER A 100 -2.74 -7.72 -12.69
CA SER A 100 -2.53 -9.03 -13.31
C SER A 100 -1.87 -10.00 -12.35
N ARG A 101 -0.91 -9.53 -11.57
CA ARG A 101 -0.24 -10.40 -10.60
C ARG A 101 -1.17 -10.85 -9.48
N ILE A 102 -2.06 -9.97 -9.05
CA ILE A 102 -3.01 -10.29 -7.99
C ILE A 102 -4.00 -11.35 -8.47
N ASN A 103 -4.39 -11.26 -9.72
CA ASN A 103 -5.40 -12.16 -10.29
C ASN A 103 -4.82 -13.40 -10.90
N ALA A 104 -3.50 -13.53 -10.96
CA ALA A 104 -2.87 -14.71 -11.52
C ALA A 104 -3.03 -15.88 -10.56
N GLU A 105 -3.31 -17.05 -11.10
CA GLU A 105 -3.37 -18.25 -10.28
C GLU A 105 -1.97 -18.66 -9.89
N PRO A 106 -1.74 -18.93 -8.65
CA PRO A 106 -0.42 -19.46 -8.27
C PRO A 106 -0.32 -20.85 -8.85
N ALA A 107 0.84 -21.33 -9.01
CA ALA A 107 1.14 -22.64 -9.52
C ALA A 107 -0.08 -23.33 -10.08
N GLY A 108 -0.07 -23.83 -11.14
CA GLY A 108 -1.23 -24.42 -11.70
C GLY A 108 -1.93 -23.47 -12.61
N GLY A 109 -1.69 -22.25 -12.40
CA GLY A 109 -2.07 -21.25 -13.34
C GLY A 109 -3.39 -21.40 -13.98
N GLN A 110 -4.39 -21.54 -13.23
CA GLN A 110 -5.68 -21.67 -13.85
C GLN A 110 -6.02 -20.46 -14.62
N GLY A 111 -5.53 -19.40 -14.25
CA GLY A 111 -5.79 -18.20 -14.94
C GLY A 111 -7.24 -18.02 -15.17
N ALA A 112 -7.98 -18.49 -14.34
CA ALA A 112 -9.38 -18.42 -14.53
C ALA A 112 -9.78 -17.01 -14.47
N GLY A 113 -9.31 -16.27 -14.50
CA GLY A 113 -9.67 -14.92 -14.47
C GLY A 113 -10.78 -14.41 -14.65
#